data_0816f7fed8880c0f9de555a626c731c3
#
_entry.id   0816f7fed8880c0f9de555a626c731c3
#
_cell.length_a   1.000
_cell.length_b   1.000
_cell.length_c   1.000
_cell.angle_alpha   90.00
_cell.angle_beta   90.00
_cell.angle_gamma   90.00
#
_symmetry.space_group_name_H-M   'P 1'
#
loop_
_entity.id
_entity.type
_entity.pdbx_description
1 polymer ?
#
loop_
_entity_poly.entity_id
_entity_poly.type
_entity_poly.pdbx_seq_one_letter_code
_entity_poly.pdbx_strand_id
1 'polypeptide(L)'
;MEAQVSPAVLDGGDRRCVLLLIELRKMIATLPAGAVVHLIATDPAAPLDLPAWCHLTGHIYRGPVPGERPTYAVEVAADAKPTQADRPWRRTDA
;
A
#
# COMPACT_ATOMS: atom_id res chain seq x y z
N MET A 1 8.93 24.42 -13.16
CA MET A 1 8.81 23.14 -13.54
C MET A 1 8.53 22.29 -12.44
N GLU A 2 7.85 21.38 -12.49
CA GLU A 2 7.68 20.59 -11.52
C GLU A 2 8.20 19.31 -11.74
N ALA A 3 8.76 18.76 -10.78
CA ALA A 3 9.34 17.50 -10.90
C ALA A 3 8.24 16.51 -11.01
N GLN A 4 8.40 15.60 -11.95
CA GLN A 4 7.53 14.53 -11.99
C GLN A 4 7.84 13.61 -10.88
N VAL A 5 6.87 13.34 -10.03
CA VAL A 5 7.07 12.45 -8.90
C VAL A 5 6.82 11.04 -9.36
N SER A 6 7.86 10.23 -9.39
CA SER A 6 7.70 8.82 -9.72
C SER A 6 7.08 8.07 -8.56
N PRO A 7 6.25 7.05 -8.82
CA PRO A 7 5.72 6.24 -7.74
C PRO A 7 6.85 5.53 -6.98
N ALA A 8 6.68 5.39 -5.69
CA ALA A 8 7.55 4.53 -4.91
C ALA A 8 7.21 3.08 -5.24
N VAL A 9 8.22 2.22 -5.26
CA VAL A 9 7.99 0.83 -5.61
C VAL A 9 8.36 -0.05 -4.43
N LEU A 10 7.44 -0.91 -4.02
CA LEU A 10 7.70 -1.92 -3.02
C LEU A 10 7.61 -3.27 -3.72
N ASP A 11 8.76 -3.90 -3.91
CA ASP A 11 8.83 -5.20 -4.55
C ASP A 11 8.66 -6.27 -3.48
N GLY A 12 7.45 -6.80 -3.38
CA GLY A 12 7.13 -7.80 -2.39
C GLY A 12 7.52 -9.21 -2.79
N GLY A 13 7.78 -9.44 -4.09
CA GLY A 13 8.11 -10.77 -4.56
C GLY A 13 7.04 -11.77 -4.18
N ASP A 14 7.47 -12.90 -3.61
CA ASP A 14 6.57 -13.99 -3.26
C ASP A 14 6.11 -13.94 -1.81
N ARG A 15 6.31 -12.84 -1.11
CA ARG A 15 5.89 -12.76 0.29
C ARG A 15 4.39 -12.77 0.40
N ARG A 16 3.90 -13.26 1.54
CA ARG A 16 2.47 -13.21 1.82
C ARG A 16 2.02 -11.78 1.99
N CYS A 17 0.78 -11.51 1.60
CA CYS A 17 0.26 -10.15 1.62
C CYS A 17 0.29 -9.54 3.03
N VAL A 18 0.09 -10.35 4.07
CA VAL A 18 0.13 -9.83 5.44
C VAL A 18 1.50 -9.22 5.77
N LEU A 19 2.59 -9.85 5.31
CA LEU A 19 3.93 -9.30 5.51
C LEU A 19 4.14 -8.07 4.67
N LEU A 20 3.57 -8.04 3.47
CA LEU A 20 3.66 -6.88 2.60
C LEU A 20 2.93 -5.69 3.17
N LEU A 21 1.82 -5.91 3.86
CA LEU A 21 1.10 -4.80 4.51
C LEU A 21 1.95 -4.16 5.60
N ILE A 22 2.73 -4.96 6.32
CA ILE A 22 3.65 -4.42 7.32
C ILE A 22 4.71 -3.53 6.65
N GLU A 23 5.29 -4.01 5.54
CA GLU A 23 6.28 -3.23 4.81
C GLU A 23 5.65 -2.00 4.16
N LEU A 24 4.46 -2.14 3.62
CA LEU A 24 3.74 -1.03 2.99
C LEU A 24 3.44 0.06 4.01
N ARG A 25 3.02 -0.33 5.21
CA ARG A 25 2.77 0.62 6.29
C ARG A 25 4.02 1.43 6.62
N LYS A 26 5.17 0.75 6.70
CA LYS A 26 6.43 1.43 6.99
C LYS A 26 6.81 2.40 5.89
N MET A 27 6.65 1.98 4.64
CA MET A 27 7.00 2.83 3.50
C MET A 27 6.10 4.06 3.45
N ILE A 28 4.79 3.87 3.62
CA ILE A 28 3.84 4.97 3.58
C ILE A 28 4.13 6.01 4.65
N ALA A 29 4.61 5.58 5.81
CA ALA A 29 4.92 6.50 6.90
C ALA A 29 6.01 7.50 6.52
N THR A 30 6.80 7.20 5.50
CA THR A 30 7.87 8.10 5.05
C THR A 30 7.46 8.96 3.86
N LEU A 31 6.23 8.81 3.37
CA LEU A 31 5.79 9.47 2.14
C LEU A 31 4.76 10.55 2.43
N PRO A 32 4.72 11.61 1.61
CA PRO A 32 3.72 12.66 1.79
C PRO A 32 2.37 12.22 1.24
N ALA A 33 1.32 12.91 1.68
CA ALA A 33 -0.02 12.70 1.14
C ALA A 33 0.00 12.92 -0.36
N GLY A 34 -0.73 12.09 -1.08
CA GLY A 34 -0.78 12.16 -2.54
C GLY A 34 0.27 11.31 -3.23
N ALA A 35 1.27 10.83 -2.48
CA ALA A 35 2.26 9.93 -3.07
C ALA A 35 1.61 8.60 -3.44
N VAL A 36 2.12 7.97 -4.47
CA VAL A 36 1.59 6.69 -4.94
C VAL A 36 2.66 5.62 -4.75
N VAL A 37 2.26 4.47 -4.22
CA VAL A 37 3.12 3.31 -4.06
C VAL A 37 2.66 2.23 -5.03
N HIS A 38 3.59 1.71 -5.82
CA HIS A 38 3.32 0.53 -6.64
C HIS A 38 3.83 -0.69 -5.89
N LEU A 39 2.92 -1.54 -5.47
CA LEU A 39 3.26 -2.74 -4.72
C LEU A 39 3.23 -3.94 -5.65
N ILE A 40 4.36 -4.60 -5.78
CA ILE A 40 4.46 -5.83 -6.57
C ILE A 40 4.25 -7.00 -5.63
N ALA A 41 3.21 -7.80 -5.89
CA ALA A 41 2.85 -8.89 -5.00
C ALA A 41 2.25 -10.04 -5.80
N THR A 42 2.82 -11.23 -5.65
CA THR A 42 2.32 -12.40 -6.34
C THR A 42 1.32 -13.20 -5.49
N ASP A 43 1.13 -12.83 -4.22
CA ASP A 43 0.17 -13.51 -3.37
C ASP A 43 -1.23 -13.34 -3.94
N PRO A 44 -1.98 -14.42 -4.19
CA PRO A 44 -3.32 -14.33 -4.75
C PRO A 44 -4.30 -13.58 -3.85
N ALA A 45 -3.99 -13.36 -2.59
CA ALA A 45 -4.84 -12.58 -1.70
C ALA A 45 -4.66 -11.07 -1.90
N ALA A 46 -3.59 -10.63 -2.58
CA ALA A 46 -3.32 -9.20 -2.73
C ALA A 46 -4.48 -8.40 -3.32
N PRO A 47 -5.13 -8.83 -4.42
CA PRO A 47 -6.22 -8.04 -4.99
C PRO A 47 -7.45 -7.96 -4.08
N LEU A 48 -7.52 -8.78 -3.05
CA LEU A 48 -8.59 -8.73 -2.06
C LEU A 48 -8.16 -7.95 -0.83
N ASP A 49 -6.93 -8.19 -0.37
CA ASP A 49 -6.45 -7.60 0.87
C ASP A 49 -6.11 -6.12 0.73
N LEU A 50 -5.57 -5.71 -0.42
CA LEU A 50 -5.16 -4.32 -0.58
C LEU A 50 -6.33 -3.35 -0.58
N PRO A 51 -7.43 -3.60 -1.33
CA PRO A 51 -8.58 -2.72 -1.23
C PRO A 51 -9.17 -2.70 0.17
N ALA A 52 -9.22 -3.84 0.85
CA ALA A 52 -9.75 -3.92 2.20
C ALA A 52 -8.90 -3.11 3.17
N TRP A 53 -7.57 -3.21 3.04
CA TRP A 53 -6.67 -2.46 3.90
C TRP A 53 -6.78 -0.96 3.64
N CYS A 54 -6.92 -0.57 2.37
CA CYS A 54 -7.11 0.84 2.04
C CYS A 54 -8.43 1.36 2.61
N HIS A 55 -9.48 0.56 2.56
CA HIS A 55 -10.76 0.93 3.15
C HIS A 55 -10.61 1.11 4.67
N LEU A 56 -9.89 0.20 5.31
CA LEU A 56 -9.66 0.26 6.76
C LEU A 56 -8.89 1.51 7.17
N THR A 57 -7.87 1.87 6.40
CA THR A 57 -6.96 2.95 6.77
C THR A 57 -7.35 4.30 6.21
N GLY A 58 -8.13 4.32 5.14
CA GLY A 58 -8.48 5.56 4.44
C GLY A 58 -7.55 5.90 3.30
N HIS A 59 -6.50 5.12 3.06
CA HIS A 59 -5.70 5.31 1.86
C HIS A 59 -6.53 4.93 0.64
N ILE A 60 -6.08 5.35 -0.54
CA ILE A 60 -6.87 5.19 -1.76
C ILE A 60 -6.29 4.06 -2.59
N TYR A 61 -7.10 3.04 -2.84
CA TYR A 61 -6.69 1.95 -3.71
C TYR A 61 -6.94 2.36 -5.14
N ARG A 62 -5.87 2.43 -5.94
CA ARG A 62 -5.96 2.86 -7.34
C ARG A 62 -6.10 1.71 -8.32
N GLY A 63 -5.98 0.48 -7.82
CA GLY A 63 -6.21 -0.69 -8.65
C GLY A 63 -4.95 -1.29 -9.21
N PRO A 64 -5.11 -2.34 -10.02
CA PRO A 64 -3.95 -2.98 -10.63
C PRO A 64 -3.32 -2.07 -11.67
N VAL A 65 -2.01 -2.22 -11.81
CA VAL A 65 -1.20 -1.47 -12.76
C VAL A 65 -0.66 -2.44 -13.80
N PRO A 66 -0.69 -2.11 -15.08
CA PRO A 66 -0.13 -3.01 -16.10
C PRO A 66 1.36 -3.26 -15.86
N GLY A 67 1.80 -4.48 -16.09
CA GLY A 67 3.20 -4.83 -15.92
C GLY A 67 3.40 -6.32 -16.04
N GLU A 68 4.66 -6.74 -16.01
CA GLU A 68 5.00 -8.15 -16.16
C GLU A 68 4.66 -8.94 -14.93
N ARG A 69 4.68 -8.31 -13.77
CA ARG A 69 4.31 -8.95 -12.51
C ARG A 69 3.11 -8.26 -11.92
N PRO A 70 2.30 -8.96 -11.12
CA PRO A 70 1.13 -8.34 -10.50
C PRO A 70 1.55 -7.14 -9.67
N THR A 71 1.02 -5.98 -10.00
CA THR A 71 1.38 -4.72 -9.36
C THR A 71 0.10 -3.95 -9.05
N TYR A 72 0.06 -3.34 -7.87
CA TYR A 72 -1.13 -2.62 -7.41
C TYR A 72 -0.72 -1.24 -6.92
N ALA A 73 -1.53 -0.24 -7.23
CA ALA A 73 -1.22 1.14 -6.86
C ALA A 73 -2.05 1.56 -5.65
N VAL A 74 -1.39 2.18 -4.67
CA VAL A 74 -2.02 2.72 -3.47
C VAL A 74 -1.58 4.17 -3.33
N GLU A 75 -2.53 5.08 -3.15
CA GLU A 75 -2.23 6.49 -2.94
C GLU A 75 -2.33 6.83 -1.47
N VAL A 76 -1.34 7.55 -0.95
CA VAL A 76 -1.28 7.93 0.46
C VAL A 76 -2.29 9.04 0.73
N ALA A 77 -3.16 8.82 1.71
CA ALA A 77 -4.14 9.83 2.12
C ALA A 77 -3.62 10.63 3.32
N ALA A 78 -3.95 11.92 3.34
CA ALA A 78 -3.47 12.80 4.39
C ALA A 78 -4.07 12.47 5.75
N ASP A 79 -5.32 11.98 5.75
CA ASP A 79 -6.01 11.72 6.99
C ASP A 79 -6.16 10.24 7.27
N ALA A 80 -5.24 9.43 6.79
CA ALA A 80 -5.31 7.98 6.98
C ALA A 80 -5.25 7.62 8.46
N LYS A 81 -5.96 6.56 8.83
CA LYS A 81 -5.98 6.08 10.21
C LYS A 81 -4.76 5.22 10.46
N PRO A 82 -4.08 5.41 11.60
CA PRO A 82 -2.93 4.58 11.91
C PRO A 82 -3.33 3.15 12.22
N THR A 83 -2.43 2.22 11.94
CA THR A 83 -2.63 0.82 12.24
C THR A 83 -1.52 0.33 13.14
N GLN A 84 -1.71 -0.85 13.75
CA GLN A 84 -0.71 -1.43 14.62
C GLN A 84 0.47 -1.93 13.79
N ALA A 85 1.68 -1.74 14.30
CA ALA A 85 2.89 -2.03 13.53
C ALA A 85 3.00 -3.50 13.14
N ASP A 86 2.59 -4.41 14.04
CA ASP A 86 2.66 -5.83 13.79
C ASP A 86 1.34 -6.42 13.33
N ARG A 87 0.29 -5.61 13.27
CA ARG A 87 -1.03 -6.02 12.84
C ARG A 87 -1.61 -4.91 11.96
N PRO A 88 -1.11 -4.74 10.74
CA PRO A 88 -1.51 -3.59 9.91
C PRO A 88 -2.99 -3.61 9.52
N TRP A 89 -3.67 -4.74 9.73
CA TRP A 89 -5.10 -4.82 9.47
C TRP A 89 -5.94 -4.31 10.65
N ARG A 90 -5.31 -3.86 11.74
CA ARG A 90 -6.01 -3.33 12.90
C ARG A 90 -5.64 -1.87 13.11
N ARG A 91 -6.64 -1.02 13.30
CA ARG A 91 -6.37 0.39 13.58
C ARG A 91 -6.01 0.55 15.06
N THR A 92 -5.13 1.52 15.32
CA THR A 92 -4.70 1.79 16.70
C THR A 92 -5.77 2.51 17.51
N ASP A 93 -6.73 3.14 16.83
CA ASP A 93 -7.80 3.87 17.50
C ASP A 93 -9.04 3.02 17.72
N ALA A 94 -8.99 1.76 17.38
CA ALA A 94 -10.15 0.88 17.52
C ALA A 94 -10.23 0.26 18.90
#